data_d15124a256d423f7a54fd53fc5fbf3b6
#
_entry.id   d15124a256d423f7a54fd53fc5fbf3b6
#
_cell.length_a   1.000
_cell.length_b   1.000
_cell.length_c   1.000
_cell.angle_alpha   90.00
_cell.angle_beta   90.00
_cell.angle_gamma   90.00
#
_symmetry.space_group_name_H-M   'P 1'
#
loop_
_entity.id
_entity.type
_entity.pdbx_description
1 polymer ?
#
loop_
_entity_poly.entity_id
_entity_poly.type
_entity_poly.pdbx_seq_one_letter_code
_entity_poly.pdbx_strand_id
1 'polypeptide(L)'
;MNSDISFPSHRGYRFYQGPVANLVANGIQAVNFLGDRFLRKAHGLSSAIDELYRHSMNSAFSETEAFLVTGAPHATAYYPRDFAWFYPDVLDPETIMDSEDAIRRVRLLEKSVRLMLEAVRAGVVTTTIIPAGRDRYLGVNYFSQPSDTLLGILAGLEQIVGADQRPSSYLVMSQGAHAGRLLLAEYRADLKRAILHLAKSLELFEDDGANYLLCDKTAPRSAATDTRAERRRFVTNACVYTTFLRGIQLGVIDKAELERELGRELSQYKKELLLLFGKHGYIRHALQSPSVSPASDIALDFVNVHRGFWDLSDASERALFAATTDLVLAEPRFRIPSTSHFLVSVDNPENKMIHKIAAPAYQGRSSWPTFNVEFADRMLDYDDFSGVDTYRSHAREILNDIKTATETHGGYQELLSEKGLKYRTWAYRGAVAHSWFPRFLSVWRRAYGTPLLNWD
;
A
#
# COMPACT_ATOMS: atom_id res chain seq x y z
N MET A 1 -6.97 -19.32 -31.43
CA MET A 1 -7.24 -17.94 -31.89
C MET A 1 -6.11 -17.07 -31.36
N ASN A 2 -5.18 -16.63 -32.23
CA ASN A 2 -4.13 -15.67 -31.82
C ASN A 2 -4.80 -14.31 -31.65
N SER A 3 -5.25 -13.98 -30.45
CA SER A 3 -5.58 -12.59 -30.13
C SER A 3 -4.26 -11.86 -29.85
N ASP A 4 -3.68 -11.27 -30.88
CA ASP A 4 -2.62 -10.29 -30.71
C ASP A 4 -3.14 -9.21 -29.76
N ILE A 5 -2.60 -9.18 -28.53
CA ILE A 5 -2.89 -8.10 -27.60
C ILE A 5 -2.13 -6.89 -28.12
N SER A 6 -2.80 -6.09 -28.97
CA SER A 6 -2.26 -4.79 -29.37
C SER A 6 -2.39 -3.83 -28.20
N PHE A 7 -1.26 -3.46 -27.60
CA PHE A 7 -1.21 -2.36 -26.65
C PHE A 7 -1.43 -1.05 -27.44
N PRO A 8 -2.36 -0.18 -27.01
CA PRO A 8 -2.68 1.02 -27.76
C PRO A 8 -1.45 1.94 -27.87
N SER A 9 -1.22 2.45 -29.07
CA SER A 9 -0.20 3.46 -29.36
C SER A 9 -0.42 4.72 -28.52
N HIS A 10 0.67 5.29 -28.04
CA HIS A 10 0.71 6.47 -27.19
C HIS A 10 -0.14 7.63 -27.68
N ARG A 11 -1.18 7.98 -26.93
CA ARG A 11 -1.72 9.34 -26.91
C ARG A 11 -1.09 10.03 -25.70
N GLY A 12 -0.47 11.20 -25.90
CA GLY A 12 0.18 11.93 -24.84
C GLY A 12 -0.80 12.31 -23.73
N TYR A 13 -0.67 11.71 -22.55
CA TYR A 13 -1.42 12.10 -21.38
C TYR A 13 -1.03 13.51 -20.94
N ARG A 14 -2.00 14.28 -20.45
CA ARG A 14 -1.79 15.62 -19.90
C ARG A 14 -2.06 15.63 -18.42
N PHE A 15 -1.08 16.03 -17.66
CA PHE A 15 -1.17 16.11 -16.21
C PHE A 15 -1.23 17.57 -15.77
N TYR A 16 -2.12 17.86 -14.82
CA TYR A 16 -2.29 19.18 -14.24
C TYR A 16 -2.07 19.13 -12.74
N GLN A 17 -1.33 20.08 -12.21
CA GLN A 17 -1.02 20.23 -10.79
C GLN A 17 -1.26 21.67 -10.33
N GLY A 18 -1.19 21.88 -9.01
CA GLY A 18 -1.28 23.18 -8.40
C GLY A 18 -2.62 23.47 -7.73
N PRO A 19 -2.82 24.69 -7.21
CA PRO A 19 -4.00 25.01 -6.39
C PRO A 19 -5.35 24.78 -7.09
N VAL A 20 -5.44 25.11 -8.37
CA VAL A 20 -6.68 24.93 -9.17
C VAL A 20 -6.97 23.44 -9.37
N ALA A 21 -5.95 22.65 -9.74
CA ALA A 21 -6.10 21.20 -9.89
C ALA A 21 -6.51 20.56 -8.57
N ASN A 22 -5.91 20.96 -7.45
CA ASN A 22 -6.30 20.49 -6.13
C ASN A 22 -7.73 20.86 -5.76
N LEU A 23 -8.18 22.07 -6.07
CA LEU A 23 -9.56 22.52 -5.82
C LEU A 23 -10.56 21.68 -6.61
N VAL A 24 -10.33 21.50 -7.91
CA VAL A 24 -11.18 20.68 -8.78
C VAL A 24 -11.21 19.22 -8.31
N ALA A 25 -10.06 18.65 -8.00
CA ALA A 25 -9.93 17.29 -7.51
C ALA A 25 -10.67 17.09 -6.18
N ASN A 26 -10.53 18.01 -5.24
CA ASN A 26 -11.27 17.98 -3.97
C ASN A 26 -12.78 18.06 -4.20
N GLY A 27 -13.23 18.87 -5.17
CA GLY A 27 -14.63 18.94 -5.59
C GLY A 27 -15.14 17.60 -6.12
N ILE A 28 -14.40 16.98 -7.04
CA ILE A 28 -14.74 15.65 -7.59
C ILE A 28 -14.84 14.61 -6.47
N GLN A 29 -13.86 14.56 -5.58
CA GLN A 29 -13.86 13.59 -4.48
C GLN A 29 -15.00 13.85 -3.49
N ALA A 30 -15.27 15.11 -3.15
CA ALA A 30 -16.41 15.45 -2.29
C ALA A 30 -17.74 14.99 -2.89
N VAL A 31 -17.93 15.20 -4.20
CA VAL A 31 -19.13 14.72 -4.91
C VAL A 31 -19.21 13.19 -4.89
N ASN A 32 -18.10 12.49 -5.11
CA ASN A 32 -18.05 11.03 -5.05
C ASN A 32 -18.40 10.50 -3.66
N PHE A 33 -17.80 11.06 -2.60
CA PHE A 33 -18.10 10.66 -1.21
C PHE A 33 -19.54 10.95 -0.80
N LEU A 34 -20.06 12.12 -1.13
CA LEU A 34 -21.46 12.48 -0.84
C LEU A 34 -22.43 11.66 -1.68
N GLY A 35 -22.10 11.43 -2.95
CA GLY A 35 -22.89 10.55 -3.83
C GLY A 35 -22.97 9.13 -3.28
N ASP A 36 -21.84 8.56 -2.89
CA ASP A 36 -21.82 7.24 -2.24
C ASP A 36 -22.61 7.23 -0.94
N ARG A 37 -22.45 8.27 -0.13
CA ARG A 37 -23.09 8.37 1.18
C ARG A 37 -24.61 8.44 1.10
N PHE A 38 -25.17 9.18 0.13
CA PHE A 38 -26.59 9.48 0.05
C PHE A 38 -27.33 8.69 -1.04
N LEU A 39 -26.66 8.32 -2.12
CA LEU A 39 -27.31 7.69 -3.28
C LEU A 39 -27.11 6.17 -3.34
N ARG A 40 -26.13 5.64 -2.62
CA ARG A 40 -25.86 4.22 -2.60
C ARG A 40 -27.02 3.46 -1.96
N LYS A 41 -27.71 2.66 -2.78
CA LYS A 41 -28.65 1.67 -2.28
C LYS A 41 -27.88 0.53 -1.62
N ALA A 42 -28.37 0.05 -0.47
CA ALA A 42 -27.88 -1.20 0.11
C ALA A 42 -28.27 -2.31 -0.86
N HIS A 43 -27.32 -2.82 -1.64
CA HIS A 43 -27.51 -4.05 -2.39
C HIS A 43 -27.32 -5.18 -1.38
N GLY A 44 -28.25 -6.11 -1.34
CA GLY A 44 -28.08 -7.37 -0.64
C GLY A 44 -26.97 -8.16 -1.38
N LEU A 45 -25.74 -7.97 -0.95
CA LEU A 45 -24.62 -8.78 -1.44
C LEU A 45 -24.76 -10.16 -0.81
N SER A 46 -24.41 -11.20 -1.57
CA SER A 46 -24.23 -12.54 -1.06
C SER A 46 -23.31 -12.55 0.17
N SER A 47 -23.44 -13.53 1.02
CA SER A 47 -22.47 -13.82 2.08
C SER A 47 -21.39 -14.80 1.61
N ALA A 48 -21.51 -15.36 0.41
CA ALA A 48 -20.54 -16.29 -0.14
C ALA A 48 -19.25 -15.55 -0.55
N ILE A 49 -18.12 -16.00 -0.03
CA ILE A 49 -16.82 -15.31 -0.16
C ILE A 49 -16.36 -15.20 -1.62
N ASP A 50 -16.66 -16.19 -2.46
CA ASP A 50 -16.34 -16.21 -3.88
C ASP A 50 -17.13 -15.16 -4.68
N GLU A 51 -18.43 -15.00 -4.40
CA GLU A 51 -19.26 -13.96 -5.01
C GLU A 51 -18.80 -12.55 -4.58
N LEU A 52 -18.44 -12.40 -3.30
CA LEU A 52 -17.89 -11.13 -2.78
C LEU A 52 -16.55 -10.80 -3.44
N TYR A 53 -15.70 -11.80 -3.67
CA TYR A 53 -14.46 -11.62 -4.39
C TYR A 53 -14.69 -11.18 -5.84
N ARG A 54 -15.54 -11.90 -6.59
CA ARG A 54 -15.90 -11.54 -7.98
C ARG A 54 -16.44 -10.12 -8.05
N HIS A 55 -17.32 -9.75 -7.11
CA HIS A 55 -17.86 -8.39 -7.05
C HIS A 55 -16.76 -7.35 -6.79
N SER A 56 -15.86 -7.60 -5.84
CA SER A 56 -14.74 -6.70 -5.53
C SER A 56 -13.81 -6.51 -6.73
N MET A 57 -13.45 -7.61 -7.40
CA MET A 57 -12.55 -7.55 -8.57
C MET A 57 -13.21 -6.83 -9.76
N ASN A 58 -14.48 -7.11 -10.04
CA ASN A 58 -15.21 -6.43 -11.11
C ASN A 58 -15.35 -4.91 -10.82
N SER A 59 -15.49 -4.52 -9.56
CA SER A 59 -15.59 -3.13 -9.15
C SER A 59 -14.25 -2.40 -9.14
N ALA A 60 -13.15 -3.12 -8.88
CA ALA A 60 -11.79 -2.57 -8.87
C ALA A 60 -11.23 -2.37 -10.29
N PHE A 61 -11.77 -3.05 -11.27
CA PHE A 61 -11.36 -2.95 -12.66
C PHE A 61 -12.24 -1.98 -13.41
N SER A 62 -11.87 -0.71 -13.45
CA SER A 62 -12.52 0.28 -14.31
C SER A 62 -12.09 0.13 -15.75
N GLU A 63 -12.86 -0.60 -16.56
CA GLU A 63 -12.62 -0.69 -18.01
C GLU A 63 -12.75 0.67 -18.70
N THR A 64 -13.67 1.49 -18.23
CA THR A 64 -13.93 2.83 -18.78
C THR A 64 -12.72 3.76 -18.63
N GLU A 65 -12.09 3.72 -17.45
CA GLU A 65 -10.93 4.58 -17.13
C GLU A 65 -9.61 3.90 -17.49
N ALA A 66 -9.64 2.60 -17.78
CA ALA A 66 -8.48 1.80 -18.21
C ALA A 66 -7.36 1.70 -17.17
N PHE A 67 -7.69 1.79 -15.87
CA PHE A 67 -6.75 1.57 -14.77
C PHE A 67 -7.43 0.93 -13.55
N LEU A 68 -6.61 0.43 -12.63
CA LEU A 68 -7.08 -0.16 -11.38
C LEU A 68 -7.51 0.93 -10.41
N VAL A 69 -8.69 0.82 -9.85
CA VAL A 69 -9.20 1.68 -8.78
C VAL A 69 -9.11 0.96 -7.44
N THR A 70 -8.85 1.72 -6.38
CA THR A 70 -8.61 1.16 -5.05
C THR A 70 -9.85 0.53 -4.44
N GLY A 71 -11.01 1.17 -4.57
CA GLY A 71 -12.24 0.67 -3.96
C GLY A 71 -13.50 1.30 -4.53
N ALA A 72 -14.52 0.48 -4.72
CA ALA A 72 -15.81 0.93 -5.19
C ALA A 72 -16.76 1.21 -4.02
N PRO A 73 -17.67 2.14 -4.21
CA PRO A 73 -17.95 2.91 -5.44
C PRO A 73 -17.32 4.30 -5.48
N HIS A 74 -16.69 4.77 -4.41
CA HIS A 74 -16.27 6.17 -4.30
C HIS A 74 -14.79 6.42 -4.58
N ALA A 75 -13.94 5.42 -4.47
CA ALA A 75 -12.51 5.55 -4.73
C ALA A 75 -12.21 5.39 -6.23
N THR A 76 -12.80 6.26 -7.06
CA THR A 76 -12.58 6.30 -8.51
C THR A 76 -11.24 6.91 -8.90
N ALA A 77 -10.48 7.40 -7.93
CA ALA A 77 -9.15 7.91 -8.12
C ALA A 77 -8.13 6.77 -8.18
N TYR A 78 -7.01 7.06 -8.79
CA TYR A 78 -5.88 6.17 -8.93
C TYR A 78 -4.81 6.53 -7.90
N TYR A 79 -4.45 5.56 -7.08
CA TYR A 79 -3.46 5.72 -6.01
C TYR A 79 -2.20 4.91 -6.33
N PRO A 80 -1.12 5.54 -6.86
CA PRO A 80 0.11 4.82 -7.24
C PRO A 80 0.70 3.95 -6.13
N ARG A 81 0.64 4.41 -4.87
CA ARG A 81 1.16 3.67 -3.72
C ARG A 81 0.48 2.32 -3.46
N ASP A 82 -0.78 2.15 -3.89
CA ASP A 82 -1.52 0.91 -3.66
C ASP A 82 -0.85 -0.30 -4.33
N PHE A 83 -0.06 -0.10 -5.38
CA PHE A 83 0.73 -1.16 -5.99
C PHE A 83 1.82 -1.73 -5.08
N ALA A 84 2.35 -0.92 -4.15
CA ALA A 84 3.31 -1.41 -3.17
C ALA A 84 2.65 -2.18 -2.03
N TRP A 85 1.44 -1.78 -1.65
CA TRP A 85 0.80 -2.22 -0.43
C TRP A 85 -0.26 -3.28 -0.66
N PHE A 86 -1.03 -3.15 -1.75
CA PHE A 86 -2.30 -3.82 -1.89
C PHE A 86 -2.45 -4.63 -3.17
N TYR A 87 -1.64 -4.35 -4.20
CA TYR A 87 -1.66 -5.07 -5.46
C TYR A 87 -0.50 -6.04 -5.71
N PRO A 88 0.37 -6.41 -4.74
CA PRO A 88 1.49 -7.28 -5.04
C PRO A 88 1.06 -8.63 -5.59
N ASP A 89 -0.18 -9.04 -5.33
CA ASP A 89 -0.72 -10.34 -5.71
C ASP A 89 -1.82 -10.25 -6.79
N VAL A 90 -1.96 -9.11 -7.48
CA VAL A 90 -2.97 -8.94 -8.53
C VAL A 90 -2.77 -9.90 -9.72
N LEU A 91 -1.53 -10.31 -9.97
CA LEU A 91 -1.16 -11.32 -10.96
C LEU A 91 -0.82 -12.68 -10.33
N ASP A 92 -1.19 -12.93 -9.08
CA ASP A 92 -1.05 -14.26 -8.50
C ASP A 92 -2.00 -15.23 -9.23
N PRO A 93 -1.46 -16.29 -9.89
CA PRO A 93 -2.26 -17.21 -10.68
C PRO A 93 -3.43 -17.85 -9.94
N GLU A 94 -3.30 -18.00 -8.61
CA GLU A 94 -4.32 -18.64 -7.80
C GLU A 94 -5.47 -17.72 -7.39
N THR A 95 -5.28 -16.42 -7.57
CA THR A 95 -6.34 -15.44 -7.41
C THR A 95 -7.06 -15.14 -8.72
N ILE A 96 -6.55 -15.66 -9.83
CA ILE A 96 -7.10 -15.47 -11.18
C ILE A 96 -8.21 -16.49 -11.42
N MET A 97 -9.40 -16.02 -11.80
CA MET A 97 -10.58 -16.85 -11.96
C MET A 97 -10.52 -17.71 -13.25
N ASP A 98 -10.05 -17.12 -14.35
CA ASP A 98 -9.97 -17.75 -15.67
C ASP A 98 -9.02 -16.98 -16.60
N SER A 99 -8.89 -17.43 -17.85
CA SER A 99 -8.02 -16.81 -18.84
C SER A 99 -8.45 -15.38 -19.24
N GLU A 100 -9.74 -15.07 -19.20
CA GLU A 100 -10.26 -13.74 -19.50
C GLU A 100 -9.90 -12.76 -18.38
N ASP A 101 -10.03 -13.18 -17.13
CA ASP A 101 -9.60 -12.41 -15.95
C ASP A 101 -8.08 -12.19 -15.98
N ALA A 102 -7.27 -13.19 -16.37
CA ALA A 102 -5.83 -13.04 -16.55
C ALA A 102 -5.49 -11.96 -17.58
N ILE A 103 -6.12 -12.01 -18.76
CA ILE A 103 -5.94 -11.02 -19.82
C ILE A 103 -6.32 -9.63 -19.32
N ARG A 104 -7.46 -9.51 -18.66
CA ARG A 104 -7.96 -8.24 -18.11
C ARG A 104 -6.98 -7.66 -17.10
N ARG A 105 -6.49 -8.44 -16.14
CA ARG A 105 -5.56 -7.98 -15.10
C ARG A 105 -4.23 -7.52 -15.69
N VAL A 106 -3.62 -8.28 -16.59
CA VAL A 106 -2.36 -7.90 -17.25
C VAL A 106 -2.52 -6.58 -17.99
N ARG A 107 -3.61 -6.41 -18.77
CA ARG A 107 -3.88 -5.18 -19.50
C ARG A 107 -4.07 -3.97 -18.60
N LEU A 108 -4.86 -4.11 -17.53
CA LEU A 108 -5.14 -3.02 -16.61
C LEU A 108 -3.90 -2.65 -15.79
N LEU A 109 -3.09 -3.64 -15.39
CA LEU A 109 -1.83 -3.39 -14.71
C LEU A 109 -0.84 -2.64 -15.63
N GLU A 110 -0.68 -3.09 -16.89
CA GLU A 110 0.19 -2.42 -17.87
C GLU A 110 -0.24 -0.97 -18.07
N LYS A 111 -1.53 -0.72 -18.30
CA LYS A 111 -2.07 0.64 -18.50
C LYS A 111 -1.88 1.51 -17.24
N SER A 112 -2.10 0.94 -16.07
CA SER A 112 -1.93 1.64 -14.80
C SER A 112 -0.48 2.02 -14.56
N VAL A 113 0.45 1.09 -14.80
CA VAL A 113 1.90 1.35 -14.69
C VAL A 113 2.33 2.40 -15.71
N ARG A 114 1.87 2.30 -16.95
CA ARG A 114 2.17 3.29 -18.00
C ARG A 114 1.67 4.69 -17.61
N LEU A 115 0.46 4.81 -17.10
CA LEU A 115 -0.08 6.10 -16.62
C LEU A 115 0.80 6.72 -15.54
N MET A 116 1.27 5.91 -14.59
CA MET A 116 2.19 6.38 -13.54
C MET A 116 3.53 6.83 -14.11
N LEU A 117 4.09 6.07 -15.05
CA LEU A 117 5.38 6.39 -15.67
C LEU A 117 5.29 7.67 -16.51
N GLU A 118 4.20 7.88 -17.21
CA GLU A 118 3.93 9.15 -17.92
C GLU A 118 3.79 10.33 -16.93
N ALA A 119 3.17 10.11 -15.78
CA ALA A 119 3.12 11.13 -14.74
C ALA A 119 4.53 11.48 -14.24
N VAL A 120 5.39 10.48 -13.97
CA VAL A 120 6.80 10.70 -13.57
C VAL A 120 7.56 11.47 -14.65
N ARG A 121 7.42 11.11 -15.92
CA ARG A 121 8.02 11.81 -17.06
C ARG A 121 7.61 13.29 -17.10
N ALA A 122 6.34 13.57 -16.78
CA ALA A 122 5.81 14.93 -16.68
C ALA A 122 6.23 15.68 -15.39
N GLY A 123 7.03 15.04 -14.53
CA GLY A 123 7.43 15.61 -13.23
C GLY A 123 6.34 15.53 -12.15
N VAL A 124 5.31 14.69 -12.36
CA VAL A 124 4.17 14.55 -11.47
C VAL A 124 4.35 13.30 -10.60
N VAL A 125 4.87 13.49 -9.39
CA VAL A 125 4.94 12.43 -8.37
C VAL A 125 3.96 12.79 -7.26
N THR A 126 2.75 12.26 -7.32
CA THR A 126 1.63 12.64 -6.44
C THR A 126 1.00 11.42 -5.77
N THR A 127 0.29 11.63 -4.65
CA THR A 127 -0.43 10.56 -3.95
C THR A 127 -1.58 10.01 -4.78
N THR A 128 -2.20 10.86 -5.60
CA THR A 128 -3.45 10.54 -6.27
C THR A 128 -3.48 11.12 -7.69
N ILE A 129 -3.99 10.36 -8.62
CA ILE A 129 -4.25 10.77 -10.00
C ILE A 129 -5.74 10.63 -10.28
N ILE A 130 -6.39 11.71 -10.72
CA ILE A 130 -7.83 11.75 -10.96
C ILE A 130 -8.08 12.03 -12.44
N PRO A 131 -8.89 11.22 -13.13
CA PRO A 131 -9.34 11.53 -14.48
C PRO A 131 -10.12 12.84 -14.54
N ALA A 132 -9.81 13.69 -15.51
CA ALA A 132 -10.46 14.99 -15.75
C ALA A 132 -10.92 15.15 -17.21
N GLY A 133 -11.20 14.05 -17.87
CA GLY A 133 -11.59 13.95 -19.28
C GLY A 133 -10.61 13.08 -20.08
N ARG A 134 -10.86 12.95 -21.38
CA ARG A 134 -10.04 12.08 -22.22
C ARG A 134 -8.57 12.53 -22.21
N ASP A 135 -7.68 11.61 -21.82
CA ASP A 135 -6.23 11.82 -21.76
C ASP A 135 -5.77 12.99 -20.85
N ARG A 136 -6.64 13.45 -19.93
CA ARG A 136 -6.37 14.54 -18.98
C ARG A 136 -6.49 14.04 -17.54
N TYR A 137 -5.50 14.36 -16.72
CA TYR A 137 -5.43 13.88 -15.34
C TYR A 137 -5.02 15.01 -14.40
N LEU A 138 -5.59 14.99 -13.19
CA LEU A 138 -5.22 15.86 -12.10
C LEU A 138 -4.30 15.08 -11.17
N GLY A 139 -3.06 15.54 -10.98
CA GLY A 139 -2.14 15.03 -9.99
C GLY A 139 -2.28 15.83 -8.70
N VAL A 140 -2.64 15.18 -7.61
CA VAL A 140 -2.92 15.86 -6.34
C VAL A 140 -2.26 15.19 -5.15
N ASN A 141 -1.87 16.03 -4.18
CA ASN A 141 -1.40 15.61 -2.87
C ASN A 141 -2.40 16.09 -1.83
N TYR A 142 -3.31 15.20 -1.41
CA TYR A 142 -4.37 15.60 -0.47
C TYR A 142 -3.85 16.00 0.91
N PHE A 143 -2.78 15.35 1.38
CA PHE A 143 -2.36 15.48 2.78
C PHE A 143 -0.96 16.06 2.92
N SER A 144 0.02 15.54 2.19
CA SER A 144 1.42 15.98 2.24
C SER A 144 2.16 15.49 0.99
N GLN A 145 3.44 15.83 0.86
CA GLN A 145 4.26 15.28 -0.23
C GLN A 145 4.39 13.76 -0.08
N PRO A 146 4.24 12.97 -1.16
CA PRO A 146 4.33 11.53 -1.07
C PRO A 146 5.76 11.05 -0.88
N SER A 147 5.92 9.99 -0.09
CA SER A 147 7.19 9.26 0.07
C SER A 147 7.11 7.84 -0.50
N ASP A 148 5.90 7.34 -0.72
CA ASP A 148 5.59 5.98 -1.13
C ASP A 148 5.07 5.85 -2.57
N THR A 149 4.84 6.96 -3.26
CA THR A 149 4.39 6.95 -4.65
C THR A 149 5.40 6.27 -5.59
N LEU A 150 6.68 6.62 -5.49
CA LEU A 150 7.72 5.98 -6.32
C LEU A 150 7.85 4.50 -5.98
N LEU A 151 7.71 4.13 -4.70
CA LEU A 151 7.68 2.73 -4.28
C LEU A 151 6.55 1.97 -4.98
N GLY A 152 5.35 2.55 -5.00
CA GLY A 152 4.20 1.97 -5.71
C GLY A 152 4.44 1.79 -7.20
N ILE A 153 5.03 2.79 -7.85
CA ILE A 153 5.36 2.74 -9.28
C ILE A 153 6.38 1.61 -9.56
N LEU A 154 7.44 1.53 -8.78
CA LEU A 154 8.46 0.48 -8.94
C LEU A 154 7.88 -0.91 -8.64
N ALA A 155 7.01 -1.03 -7.62
CA ALA A 155 6.35 -2.28 -7.29
C ALA A 155 5.39 -2.74 -8.40
N GLY A 156 4.62 -1.83 -8.99
CA GLY A 156 3.76 -2.13 -10.13
C GLY A 156 4.56 -2.56 -11.36
N LEU A 157 5.67 -1.88 -11.62
CA LEU A 157 6.58 -2.23 -12.72
C LEU A 157 7.23 -3.60 -12.51
N GLU A 158 7.67 -3.90 -11.28
CA GLU A 158 8.22 -5.21 -10.92
C GLU A 158 7.22 -6.35 -11.14
N GLN A 159 5.96 -6.15 -10.78
CA GLN A 159 4.92 -7.16 -10.98
C GLN A 159 4.74 -7.51 -12.45
N ILE A 160 4.70 -6.50 -13.33
CA ILE A 160 4.51 -6.78 -14.76
C ILE A 160 5.78 -7.30 -15.41
N VAL A 161 6.96 -6.82 -15.02
CA VAL A 161 8.25 -7.34 -15.52
C VAL A 161 8.44 -8.82 -15.14
N GLY A 162 8.07 -9.19 -13.92
CA GLY A 162 8.20 -10.56 -13.39
C GLY A 162 6.98 -11.45 -13.65
N ALA A 163 6.03 -11.05 -14.48
CA ALA A 163 4.80 -11.82 -14.70
C ALA A 163 5.06 -13.23 -15.27
N ASP A 164 6.08 -13.39 -16.12
CA ASP A 164 6.47 -14.67 -16.71
C ASP A 164 7.25 -15.60 -15.76
N GLN A 165 7.70 -15.10 -14.62
CA GLN A 165 8.36 -15.91 -13.58
C GLN A 165 7.35 -16.63 -12.68
N ARG A 166 6.08 -16.30 -12.77
CA ARG A 166 5.00 -16.92 -11.99
C ARG A 166 4.58 -18.23 -12.66
N PRO A 167 4.40 -19.31 -11.89
CA PRO A 167 3.91 -20.58 -12.44
C PRO A 167 2.47 -20.37 -12.93
N SER A 168 2.31 -20.15 -14.23
CA SER A 168 1.03 -19.92 -14.86
C SER A 168 0.99 -20.52 -16.26
N SER A 169 -0.13 -21.15 -16.62
CA SER A 169 -0.39 -21.63 -17.97
C SER A 169 -0.85 -20.51 -18.93
N TYR A 170 -1.05 -19.30 -18.44
CA TYR A 170 -1.57 -18.20 -19.25
C TYR A 170 -0.49 -17.51 -20.07
N LEU A 171 -0.53 -17.69 -21.38
CA LEU A 171 0.40 -17.04 -22.34
C LEU A 171 0.46 -15.52 -22.18
N VAL A 172 -0.64 -14.89 -21.75
CA VAL A 172 -0.73 -13.44 -21.50
C VAL A 172 0.31 -12.95 -20.48
N MET A 173 0.74 -13.80 -19.55
CA MET A 173 1.79 -13.44 -18.57
C MET A 173 3.13 -13.13 -19.23
N SER A 174 3.55 -13.96 -20.20
CA SER A 174 4.78 -13.69 -20.96
C SER A 174 4.67 -12.43 -21.83
N GLN A 175 3.50 -12.15 -22.39
CA GLN A 175 3.26 -10.91 -23.13
C GLN A 175 3.30 -9.69 -22.23
N GLY A 176 2.70 -9.79 -21.03
CA GLY A 176 2.77 -8.75 -20.00
C GLY A 176 4.21 -8.48 -19.55
N ALA A 177 4.99 -9.52 -19.29
CA ALA A 177 6.39 -9.38 -18.89
C ALA A 177 7.25 -8.71 -19.98
N HIS A 178 7.01 -9.03 -21.24
CA HIS A 178 7.68 -8.36 -22.36
C HIS A 178 7.32 -6.86 -22.39
N ALA A 179 6.03 -6.51 -22.29
CA ALA A 179 5.57 -5.13 -22.22
C ALA A 179 6.17 -4.38 -21.01
N GLY A 180 6.25 -5.02 -19.85
CA GLY A 180 6.89 -4.47 -18.66
C GLY A 180 8.37 -4.13 -18.86
N ARG A 181 9.12 -5.03 -19.53
CA ARG A 181 10.54 -4.79 -19.87
C ARG A 181 10.71 -3.62 -20.84
N LEU A 182 9.81 -3.45 -21.80
CA LEU A 182 9.82 -2.31 -22.71
C LEU A 182 9.53 -1.00 -21.96
N LEU A 183 8.55 -0.99 -21.06
CA LEU A 183 8.26 0.16 -20.20
C LEU A 183 9.47 0.52 -19.34
N LEU A 184 10.09 -0.47 -18.68
CA LEU A 184 11.29 -0.23 -17.88
C LEU A 184 12.40 0.41 -18.69
N ALA A 185 12.66 -0.08 -19.91
CA ALA A 185 13.67 0.48 -20.79
C ALA A 185 13.35 1.92 -21.20
N GLU A 186 12.10 2.18 -21.58
CA GLU A 186 11.62 3.49 -22.06
C GLU A 186 11.68 4.57 -20.96
N TYR A 187 11.31 4.24 -19.71
CA TYR A 187 11.17 5.22 -18.63
C TYR A 187 12.32 5.19 -17.61
N ARG A 188 13.36 4.39 -17.84
CA ARG A 188 14.49 4.25 -16.92
C ARG A 188 15.11 5.58 -16.52
N ALA A 189 15.34 6.49 -17.47
CA ALA A 189 15.97 7.79 -17.22
C ALA A 189 15.07 8.70 -16.36
N ASP A 190 13.76 8.65 -16.57
CA ASP A 190 12.80 9.44 -15.82
C ASP A 190 12.67 8.93 -14.37
N LEU A 191 12.59 7.62 -14.20
CA LEU A 191 12.58 6.98 -12.88
C LEU A 191 13.88 7.24 -12.11
N LYS A 192 15.04 7.12 -12.77
CA LYS A 192 16.34 7.42 -12.16
C LYS A 192 16.38 8.86 -11.65
N ARG A 193 15.94 9.83 -12.46
CA ARG A 193 15.85 11.24 -12.08
C ARG A 193 14.97 11.45 -10.86
N ALA A 194 13.82 10.78 -10.80
CA ALA A 194 12.89 10.86 -9.68
C ALA A 194 13.48 10.26 -8.40
N ILE A 195 14.17 9.13 -8.48
CA ILE A 195 14.87 8.49 -7.34
C ILE A 195 15.99 9.38 -6.82
N LEU A 196 16.82 9.96 -7.69
CA LEU A 196 17.88 10.90 -7.29
C LEU A 196 17.30 12.18 -6.67
N HIS A 197 16.18 12.68 -7.19
CA HIS A 197 15.49 13.82 -6.58
C HIS A 197 14.99 13.50 -5.17
N LEU A 198 14.45 12.29 -4.96
CA LEU A 198 14.05 11.81 -3.62
C LEU A 198 15.28 11.74 -2.70
N ALA A 199 16.39 11.18 -3.15
CA ALA A 199 17.63 11.10 -2.35
C ALA A 199 18.13 12.50 -1.94
N LYS A 200 18.15 13.46 -2.86
CA LYS A 200 18.49 14.86 -2.58
C LYS A 200 17.55 15.57 -1.61
N SER A 201 16.32 15.10 -1.47
CA SER A 201 15.34 15.68 -0.57
C SER A 201 15.48 15.22 0.88
N LEU A 202 16.41 14.31 1.17
CA LEU A 202 16.70 13.90 2.54
C LEU A 202 17.45 14.97 3.28
N GLU A 203 17.10 15.15 4.54
CA GLU A 203 17.69 16.19 5.41
C GLU A 203 18.38 15.56 6.63
N LEU A 204 19.47 16.17 7.07
CA LEU A 204 20.15 15.73 8.28
C LEU A 204 19.31 16.04 9.51
N PHE A 205 19.16 15.04 10.36
CA PHE A 205 18.53 15.13 11.68
C PHE A 205 19.54 14.70 12.73
N GLU A 206 19.76 15.52 13.73
CA GLU A 206 20.64 15.22 14.86
C GLU A 206 19.84 14.66 16.04
N ASP A 207 20.30 13.54 16.58
CA ASP A 207 19.79 12.94 17.83
C ASP A 207 20.96 12.35 18.60
N ASP A 208 21.10 12.73 19.87
CA ASP A 208 22.19 12.30 20.77
C ASP A 208 23.61 12.44 20.17
N GLY A 209 23.86 13.53 19.43
CA GLY A 209 25.16 13.80 18.80
C GLY A 209 25.42 13.00 17.52
N ALA A 210 24.51 12.17 17.06
CA ALA A 210 24.58 11.47 15.78
C ALA A 210 23.68 12.12 14.72
N ASN A 211 24.11 12.04 13.45
CA ASN A 211 23.39 12.61 12.33
C ASN A 211 22.74 11.51 11.47
N TYR A 212 21.43 11.61 11.30
CA TYR A 212 20.59 10.69 10.52
C TYR A 212 20.02 11.40 9.29
N LEU A 213 19.84 10.68 8.18
CA LEU A 213 19.11 11.20 7.02
C LEU A 213 17.62 10.85 7.16
N LEU A 214 16.75 11.88 7.08
CA LEU A 214 15.31 11.69 7.14
C LEU A 214 14.60 12.46 6.03
N CYS A 215 13.51 11.89 5.50
CA CYS A 215 12.74 12.51 4.42
C CYS A 215 11.61 13.43 4.91
N ASP A 216 11.28 13.43 6.19
CA ASP A 216 10.17 14.19 6.77
C ASP A 216 10.57 15.06 7.97
N LYS A 217 11.83 15.54 7.97
CA LYS A 217 12.36 16.38 9.05
C LYS A 217 11.63 17.70 9.19
N THR A 218 11.47 18.44 8.09
CA THR A 218 10.88 19.78 8.09
C THR A 218 9.42 19.81 7.75
N ALA A 219 8.95 18.89 6.93
CA ALA A 219 7.55 18.78 6.53
C ALA A 219 7.10 17.32 6.56
N PRO A 220 5.90 17.02 7.11
CA PRO A 220 5.38 15.67 7.10
C PRO A 220 5.14 15.21 5.66
N ARG A 221 5.53 13.97 5.36
CA ARG A 221 5.28 13.32 4.07
C ARG A 221 4.28 12.19 4.25
N SER A 222 3.42 12.00 3.26
CA SER A 222 2.47 10.89 3.29
C SER A 222 3.13 9.57 2.95
N ALA A 223 2.74 8.57 3.67
CA ALA A 223 2.94 7.17 3.38
C ALA A 223 1.60 6.45 3.61
N ALA A 224 1.58 5.15 3.88
CA ALA A 224 0.34 4.37 4.06
C ALA A 224 -0.68 5.00 5.04
N THR A 225 -0.26 5.86 5.95
CA THR A 225 -1.10 6.53 6.95
C THR A 225 -1.13 8.05 6.77
N ASP A 226 -1.78 8.53 5.72
CA ASP A 226 -1.78 9.95 5.26
C ASP A 226 -2.43 10.92 6.22
N THR A 227 -3.42 10.49 7.00
CA THR A 227 -4.17 11.38 7.88
C THR A 227 -3.42 11.72 9.17
N ARG A 228 -2.34 10.99 9.45
CA ARG A 228 -1.50 11.20 10.62
C ARG A 228 -0.62 12.42 10.43
N ALA A 229 -0.52 13.22 11.47
CA ALA A 229 0.18 14.50 11.42
C ALA A 229 1.58 14.46 12.02
N GLU A 230 1.97 13.33 12.59
CA GLU A 230 3.30 13.19 13.16
C GLU A 230 4.37 13.35 12.09
N ARG A 231 5.44 14.01 12.46
CA ARG A 231 6.65 14.15 11.63
C ARG A 231 7.64 13.05 11.99
N ARG A 232 8.61 12.83 11.11
CA ARG A 232 9.70 11.87 11.33
C ARG A 232 9.16 10.48 11.63
N ARG A 233 8.33 9.98 10.71
CA ARG A 233 7.70 8.67 10.84
C ARG A 233 8.59 7.55 10.31
N PHE A 234 8.57 6.42 11.01
CA PHE A 234 9.29 5.22 10.59
C PHE A 234 8.87 4.75 9.19
N VAL A 235 7.56 4.54 8.98
CA VAL A 235 7.04 4.02 7.71
C VAL A 235 7.41 4.89 6.52
N THR A 236 7.40 6.21 6.68
CA THR A 236 7.80 7.15 5.63
C THR A 236 9.26 6.92 5.19
N ASN A 237 10.16 6.80 6.15
CA ASN A 237 11.59 6.62 5.89
C ASN A 237 11.91 5.21 5.40
N ALA A 238 11.22 4.21 5.91
CA ALA A 238 11.33 2.83 5.43
C ALA A 238 10.85 2.67 3.98
N CYS A 239 9.79 3.39 3.57
CA CYS A 239 9.35 3.44 2.17
C CYS A 239 10.42 4.05 1.25
N VAL A 240 11.10 5.10 1.71
CA VAL A 240 12.21 5.70 0.95
C VAL A 240 13.35 4.70 0.76
N TYR A 241 13.77 4.03 1.83
CA TYR A 241 14.78 2.97 1.73
C TYR A 241 14.36 1.89 0.73
N THR A 242 13.13 1.40 0.83
CA THR A 242 12.62 0.34 -0.05
C THR A 242 12.51 0.81 -1.51
N THR A 243 12.19 2.09 -1.73
CA THR A 243 12.23 2.71 -3.07
C THR A 243 13.63 2.64 -3.67
N PHE A 244 14.65 2.97 -2.89
CA PHE A 244 16.05 2.90 -3.33
C PHE A 244 16.47 1.47 -3.65
N LEU A 245 16.16 0.53 -2.75
CA LEU A 245 16.46 -0.88 -2.94
C LEU A 245 15.83 -1.44 -4.23
N ARG A 246 14.55 -1.14 -4.47
CA ARG A 246 13.86 -1.58 -5.71
C ARG A 246 14.38 -0.91 -6.96
N GLY A 247 14.72 0.36 -6.88
CA GLY A 247 15.36 1.06 -7.99
C GLY A 247 16.66 0.39 -8.42
N ILE A 248 17.46 -0.11 -7.48
CA ILE A 248 18.67 -0.90 -7.75
C ILE A 248 18.31 -2.28 -8.32
N GLN A 249 17.39 -3.01 -7.70
CA GLN A 249 16.98 -4.35 -8.12
C GLN A 249 16.42 -4.39 -9.55
N LEU A 250 15.64 -3.37 -9.92
CA LEU A 250 15.12 -3.21 -11.29
C LEU A 250 16.17 -2.64 -12.29
N GLY A 251 17.38 -2.34 -11.85
CA GLY A 251 18.41 -1.75 -12.69
C GLY A 251 18.08 -0.33 -13.17
N VAL A 252 17.22 0.39 -12.46
CA VAL A 252 16.88 1.79 -12.75
C VAL A 252 18.05 2.71 -12.39
N ILE A 253 18.73 2.43 -11.30
CA ILE A 253 19.86 3.19 -10.79
C ILE A 253 20.98 2.24 -10.31
N ASP A 254 22.23 2.65 -10.51
CA ASP A 254 23.37 1.95 -9.94
C ASP A 254 23.50 2.22 -8.45
N LYS A 255 23.82 1.16 -7.67
CA LYS A 255 24.04 1.24 -6.23
C LYS A 255 25.09 2.30 -5.88
N ALA A 256 26.25 2.28 -6.54
CA ALA A 256 27.34 3.21 -6.28
C ALA A 256 26.97 4.67 -6.60
N GLU A 257 26.12 4.91 -7.60
CA GLU A 257 25.64 6.25 -7.92
C GLU A 257 24.68 6.75 -6.84
N LEU A 258 23.76 5.94 -6.38
CA LEU A 258 22.82 6.27 -5.31
C LEU A 258 23.56 6.53 -3.98
N GLU A 259 24.49 5.66 -3.60
CA GLU A 259 25.27 5.80 -2.36
C GLU A 259 26.14 7.06 -2.37
N ARG A 260 26.66 7.45 -3.53
CA ARG A 260 27.38 8.72 -3.71
C ARG A 260 26.43 9.91 -3.47
N GLU A 261 25.21 9.85 -3.93
CA GLU A 261 24.22 10.91 -3.71
C GLU A 261 23.78 10.98 -2.24
N LEU A 262 23.65 9.84 -1.58
CA LEU A 262 23.31 9.75 -0.15
C LEU A 262 24.48 10.14 0.77
N GLY A 263 25.74 10.13 0.26
CA GLY A 263 26.95 10.30 1.06
C GLY A 263 27.23 9.17 2.04
N ARG A 264 26.59 8.01 1.85
CA ARG A 264 26.73 6.81 2.68
C ARG A 264 26.24 5.56 1.96
N GLU A 265 26.63 4.38 2.46
CA GLU A 265 26.13 3.11 1.97
C GLU A 265 24.62 2.94 2.26
N LEU A 266 23.89 2.30 1.37
CA LEU A 266 22.46 2.04 1.55
C LEU A 266 22.19 1.13 2.77
N SER A 267 23.06 0.16 3.03
CA SER A 267 23.02 -0.70 4.22
C SER A 267 23.17 0.11 5.52
N GLN A 268 24.08 1.08 5.52
CA GLN A 268 24.28 1.99 6.64
C GLN A 268 23.05 2.87 6.87
N TYR A 269 22.46 3.42 5.80
CA TYR A 269 21.22 4.19 5.89
C TYR A 269 20.09 3.42 6.58
N LYS A 270 19.85 2.15 6.19
CA LYS A 270 18.88 1.28 6.85
C LYS A 270 19.19 1.06 8.32
N LYS A 271 20.44 0.72 8.61
CA LYS A 271 20.90 0.47 9.99
C LYS A 271 20.69 1.68 10.88
N GLU A 272 20.99 2.89 10.37
CA GLU A 272 20.74 4.14 11.08
C GLU A 272 19.25 4.39 11.35
N LEU A 273 18.36 4.09 10.40
CA LEU A 273 16.91 4.16 10.63
C LEU A 273 16.46 3.21 11.75
N LEU A 274 16.94 1.97 11.72
CA LEU A 274 16.58 0.98 12.74
C LEU A 274 17.14 1.35 14.13
N LEU A 275 18.35 1.90 14.20
CA LEU A 275 18.93 2.41 15.45
C LEU A 275 18.10 3.57 16.01
N LEU A 276 17.71 4.52 15.17
CA LEU A 276 16.97 5.72 15.57
C LEU A 276 15.54 5.38 16.05
N PHE A 277 14.80 4.62 15.25
CA PHE A 277 13.41 4.27 15.56
C PHE A 277 13.29 3.09 16.53
N GLY A 278 14.30 2.24 16.60
CA GLY A 278 14.36 1.07 17.48
C GLY A 278 15.06 1.29 18.83
N LYS A 279 15.45 2.52 19.15
CA LYS A 279 16.24 2.92 20.33
C LYS A 279 15.72 2.37 21.67
N HIS A 280 14.40 2.12 21.77
CA HIS A 280 13.75 1.61 22.97
C HIS A 280 13.52 0.09 22.94
N GLY A 281 14.13 -0.64 22.01
CA GLY A 281 13.95 -2.08 21.85
C GLY A 281 12.67 -2.48 21.09
N TYR A 282 11.93 -1.52 20.56
CA TYR A 282 10.77 -1.70 19.68
C TYR A 282 10.69 -0.54 18.69
N ILE A 283 9.99 -0.72 17.58
CA ILE A 283 9.83 0.31 16.54
C ILE A 283 8.82 1.37 16.99
N ARG A 284 9.30 2.58 17.16
CA ARG A 284 8.46 3.76 17.32
C ARG A 284 7.96 4.23 15.95
N HIS A 285 6.67 4.55 15.85
CA HIS A 285 6.11 5.02 14.58
C HIS A 285 6.56 6.46 14.24
N ALA A 286 6.85 7.30 15.25
CA ALA A 286 7.34 8.67 15.07
C ALA A 286 8.28 9.08 16.21
N LEU A 287 9.23 9.99 15.91
CA LEU A 287 10.23 10.44 16.89
C LEU A 287 9.73 11.55 17.83
N GLN A 288 8.65 12.23 17.48
CA GLN A 288 8.15 13.40 18.21
C GLN A 288 6.96 13.14 19.13
N SER A 289 6.45 11.93 19.17
CA SER A 289 5.35 11.61 20.07
C SER A 289 5.85 11.58 21.52
N PRO A 290 5.28 12.43 22.41
CA PRO A 290 5.53 12.26 23.83
C PRO A 290 4.97 10.90 24.25
N SER A 291 5.83 9.99 24.63
CA SER A 291 5.43 8.65 25.05
C SER A 291 4.75 8.70 26.41
N VAL A 292 3.46 8.36 26.42
CA VAL A 292 2.73 8.06 27.67
C VAL A 292 2.91 6.58 28.02
N SER A 293 3.10 5.73 27.00
CA SER A 293 3.35 4.30 27.14
C SER A 293 3.96 3.73 25.87
N PRO A 294 4.68 2.59 25.89
CA PRO A 294 5.18 1.93 24.68
C PRO A 294 4.10 1.71 23.61
N ALA A 295 2.88 1.36 24.01
CA ALA A 295 1.77 1.17 23.07
C ALA A 295 1.39 2.45 22.30
N SER A 296 1.53 3.62 22.90
CA SER A 296 1.26 4.90 22.23
C SER A 296 2.35 5.29 21.23
N ASP A 297 3.54 4.69 21.34
CA ASP A 297 4.66 4.91 20.41
C ASP A 297 4.59 4.02 19.16
N ILE A 298 3.72 3.01 19.14
CA ILE A 298 3.62 2.03 18.08
C ILE A 298 2.38 2.33 17.22
N ALA A 299 2.51 2.13 15.92
CA ALA A 299 1.38 2.00 15.01
C ALA A 299 1.59 0.77 14.13
N LEU A 300 0.49 0.10 13.78
CA LEU A 300 0.52 -1.13 12.98
C LEU A 300 1.13 -0.93 11.58
N ASP A 301 1.32 0.32 11.16
CA ASP A 301 1.96 0.65 9.89
C ASP A 301 3.45 0.26 9.80
N PHE A 302 4.09 -0.15 10.91
CA PHE A 302 5.46 -0.69 10.88
C PHE A 302 5.58 -1.97 10.03
N VAL A 303 4.49 -2.71 9.83
CA VAL A 303 4.42 -3.89 8.96
C VAL A 303 4.24 -3.54 7.50
N ASN A 304 3.73 -2.34 7.21
CA ASN A 304 3.52 -1.83 5.85
C ASN A 304 4.80 -1.29 5.19
N VAL A 305 5.95 -1.59 5.75
CA VAL A 305 7.19 -1.44 5.02
C VAL A 305 7.29 -2.62 4.07
N HIS A 306 7.34 -2.34 2.80
CA HIS A 306 7.25 -3.30 1.72
C HIS A 306 8.12 -4.54 1.97
N ARG A 307 7.69 -5.69 1.43
CA ARG A 307 8.48 -6.92 1.41
C ARG A 307 9.93 -6.62 1.04
N GLY A 308 10.89 -7.10 1.83
CA GLY A 308 12.32 -6.87 1.65
C GLY A 308 12.90 -5.70 2.46
N PHE A 309 12.09 -4.97 3.24
CA PHE A 309 12.64 -4.06 4.23
C PHE A 309 13.26 -4.83 5.41
N TRP A 310 12.48 -5.70 6.04
CA TRP A 310 12.95 -6.51 7.16
C TRP A 310 13.87 -7.64 6.68
N ASP A 311 15.13 -7.61 7.10
CA ASP A 311 16.05 -8.73 6.92
C ASP A 311 16.00 -9.63 8.17
N LEU A 312 15.14 -10.63 8.11
CA LEU A 312 14.98 -11.56 9.24
C LEU A 312 16.21 -12.47 9.45
N SER A 313 17.17 -12.49 8.53
CA SER A 313 18.48 -13.14 8.74
C SER A 313 19.36 -12.33 9.69
N ASP A 314 19.21 -11.01 9.75
CA ASP A 314 19.87 -10.16 10.73
C ASP A 314 19.22 -10.36 12.12
N ALA A 315 20.01 -10.77 13.09
CA ALA A 315 19.50 -11.06 14.43
C ALA A 315 18.94 -9.82 15.15
N SER A 316 19.49 -8.65 14.89
CA SER A 316 19.05 -7.39 15.51
C SER A 316 17.72 -6.93 14.91
N GLU A 317 17.56 -7.00 13.59
CA GLU A 317 16.29 -6.69 12.91
C GLU A 317 15.19 -7.66 13.33
N ARG A 318 15.51 -8.95 13.36
CA ARG A 318 14.59 -10.00 13.81
C ARG A 318 14.12 -9.79 15.26
N ALA A 319 15.05 -9.47 16.16
CA ALA A 319 14.72 -9.19 17.57
C ALA A 319 13.84 -7.95 17.70
N LEU A 320 14.14 -6.89 16.96
CA LEU A 320 13.37 -5.65 16.97
C LEU A 320 11.96 -5.83 16.40
N PHE A 321 11.83 -6.60 15.31
CA PHE A 321 10.53 -6.96 14.74
C PHE A 321 9.71 -7.79 15.74
N ALA A 322 10.30 -8.83 16.36
CA ALA A 322 9.63 -9.67 17.33
C ALA A 322 9.15 -8.85 18.56
N ALA A 323 10.03 -8.04 19.14
CA ALA A 323 9.68 -7.21 20.30
C ALA A 323 8.54 -6.24 20.01
N THR A 324 8.49 -5.65 18.79
CA THR A 324 7.40 -4.77 18.38
C THR A 324 6.09 -5.54 18.18
N THR A 325 6.17 -6.71 17.57
CA THR A 325 5.03 -7.63 17.36
C THR A 325 4.46 -8.09 18.71
N ASP A 326 5.30 -8.52 19.64
CA ASP A 326 4.89 -8.98 20.96
C ASP A 326 4.19 -7.87 21.76
N LEU A 327 4.67 -6.63 21.67
CA LEU A 327 3.99 -5.48 22.30
C LEU A 327 2.60 -5.23 21.69
N VAL A 328 2.43 -5.35 20.39
CA VAL A 328 1.12 -5.23 19.74
C VAL A 328 0.19 -6.36 20.17
N LEU A 329 0.69 -7.60 20.20
CA LEU A 329 -0.10 -8.78 20.57
C LEU A 329 -0.49 -8.76 22.05
N ALA A 330 0.37 -8.26 22.94
CA ALA A 330 0.15 -8.20 24.38
C ALA A 330 -0.74 -7.04 24.83
N GLU A 331 -0.87 -5.97 24.04
CA GLU A 331 -1.60 -4.76 24.45
C GLU A 331 -3.09 -4.83 24.03
N PRO A 332 -4.03 -4.98 24.99
CA PRO A 332 -5.45 -5.15 24.68
C PRO A 332 -6.06 -3.97 23.94
N ARG A 333 -5.52 -2.74 24.09
CA ARG A 333 -6.05 -1.54 23.42
C ARG A 333 -5.84 -1.56 21.91
N PHE A 334 -4.93 -2.41 21.40
CA PHE A 334 -4.79 -2.62 19.96
C PHE A 334 -5.89 -3.51 19.38
N ARG A 335 -6.56 -4.33 20.18
CA ARG A 335 -7.56 -5.28 19.69
C ARG A 335 -8.96 -4.68 19.67
N ILE A 336 -9.73 -5.01 18.64
CA ILE A 336 -11.19 -4.88 18.70
C ILE A 336 -11.70 -5.97 19.64
N PRO A 337 -12.54 -5.63 20.66
CA PRO A 337 -13.05 -6.61 21.61
C PRO A 337 -13.70 -7.82 20.92
N SER A 338 -13.40 -9.02 21.42
CA SER A 338 -13.90 -10.30 20.91
C SER A 338 -13.49 -10.66 19.47
N THR A 339 -12.46 -10.04 18.95
CA THR A 339 -11.89 -10.35 17.63
C THR A 339 -10.36 -10.38 17.68
N SER A 340 -9.75 -10.87 16.60
CA SER A 340 -8.30 -10.77 16.35
C SER A 340 -7.95 -9.65 15.38
N HIS A 341 -8.85 -8.67 15.18
CA HIS A 341 -8.54 -7.46 14.44
C HIS A 341 -7.75 -6.47 15.30
N PHE A 342 -6.68 -5.94 14.74
CA PHE A 342 -5.85 -4.92 15.38
C PHE A 342 -6.17 -3.54 14.82
N LEU A 343 -6.21 -2.55 15.70
CA LEU A 343 -6.31 -1.14 15.34
C LEU A 343 -4.99 -0.65 14.76
N VAL A 344 -5.04 0.38 13.93
CA VAL A 344 -3.82 1.02 13.41
C VAL A 344 -2.99 1.61 14.54
N SER A 345 -3.63 2.24 15.53
CA SER A 345 -2.95 2.67 16.76
C SER A 345 -3.93 2.74 17.93
N VAL A 346 -3.39 2.79 19.14
CA VAL A 346 -4.20 2.95 20.37
C VAL A 346 -4.69 4.38 20.57
N ASP A 347 -4.09 5.35 19.90
CA ASP A 347 -4.41 6.78 19.96
C ASP A 347 -4.92 7.29 18.63
N ASN A 348 -5.58 8.46 18.63
CA ASN A 348 -6.06 9.16 17.44
C ASN A 348 -5.16 10.37 17.13
N PRO A 349 -4.11 10.17 16.33
CA PRO A 349 -3.15 11.22 16.02
C PRO A 349 -3.61 12.20 14.94
N GLU A 350 -4.86 12.13 14.51
CA GLU A 350 -5.40 13.00 13.46
C GLU A 350 -5.39 14.46 13.88
N ASN A 351 -4.63 15.25 13.16
CA ASN A 351 -4.39 16.65 13.51
C ASN A 351 -5.24 17.62 12.70
N LYS A 352 -5.70 17.21 11.50
CA LYS A 352 -6.50 18.10 10.67
C LYS A 352 -7.95 18.12 11.14
N MET A 353 -8.49 19.32 11.39
CA MET A 353 -9.87 19.52 11.83
C MET A 353 -10.88 18.79 10.93
N ILE A 354 -10.65 18.82 9.61
CA ILE A 354 -11.53 18.14 8.65
C ILE A 354 -11.59 16.62 8.91
N HIS A 355 -10.47 15.98 9.23
CA HIS A 355 -10.44 14.55 9.52
C HIS A 355 -11.11 14.24 10.87
N LYS A 356 -10.86 15.08 11.89
CA LYS A 356 -11.51 14.93 13.21
C LYS A 356 -13.03 14.99 13.12
N ILE A 357 -13.56 15.78 12.19
CA ILE A 357 -14.99 15.97 12.02
C ILE A 357 -15.59 14.98 11.00
N ALA A 358 -14.98 14.83 9.84
CA ALA A 358 -15.53 14.07 8.73
C ALA A 358 -15.23 12.57 8.80
N ALA A 359 -14.04 12.20 9.28
CA ALA A 359 -13.59 10.83 9.38
C ALA A 359 -12.73 10.58 10.64
N PRO A 360 -13.31 10.76 11.85
CA PRO A 360 -12.58 10.59 13.10
C PRO A 360 -12.04 9.15 13.23
N ALA A 361 -10.83 9.02 13.76
CA ALA A 361 -10.15 7.74 13.95
C ALA A 361 -9.86 6.94 12.66
N TYR A 362 -9.90 7.58 11.49
CA TYR A 362 -9.74 6.90 10.19
C TYR A 362 -8.44 6.09 10.08
N GLN A 363 -7.31 6.62 10.51
CA GLN A 363 -6.02 5.93 10.60
C GLN A 363 -5.45 5.93 12.03
N GLY A 364 -6.32 5.98 13.01
CA GLY A 364 -6.02 5.88 14.44
C GLY A 364 -6.67 4.64 15.04
N ARG A 365 -7.72 4.84 15.83
CA ARG A 365 -8.51 3.78 16.48
C ARG A 365 -9.51 3.11 15.52
N SER A 366 -9.06 2.73 14.35
CA SER A 366 -9.79 1.93 13.37
C SER A 366 -8.95 0.71 12.98
N SER A 367 -9.61 -0.34 12.53
CA SER A 367 -8.93 -1.52 12.00
C SER A 367 -9.04 -1.52 10.47
N TRP A 368 -7.90 -1.64 9.82
CA TRP A 368 -7.80 -1.81 8.38
C TRP A 368 -7.50 -3.28 8.08
N PRO A 369 -8.41 -4.03 7.48
CA PRO A 369 -8.18 -5.43 7.13
C PRO A 369 -6.86 -5.64 6.38
N THR A 370 -6.50 -4.73 5.48
CA THR A 370 -5.24 -4.81 4.75
C THR A 370 -4.00 -4.71 5.65
N PHE A 371 -3.99 -3.82 6.66
CA PHE A 371 -2.89 -3.74 7.61
C PHE A 371 -2.80 -4.99 8.48
N ASN A 372 -3.94 -5.58 8.80
CA ASN A 372 -4.01 -6.85 9.51
C ASN A 372 -3.53 -8.03 8.65
N VAL A 373 -3.82 -8.03 7.33
CA VAL A 373 -3.26 -9.01 6.38
C VAL A 373 -1.75 -8.89 6.29
N GLU A 374 -1.21 -7.67 6.17
CA GLU A 374 0.24 -7.47 6.16
C GLU A 374 0.88 -7.87 7.50
N PHE A 375 0.21 -7.63 8.60
CA PHE A 375 0.68 -8.08 9.93
C PHE A 375 0.75 -9.60 10.01
N ALA A 376 -0.31 -10.28 9.55
CA ALA A 376 -0.32 -11.74 9.46
C ALA A 376 0.81 -12.27 8.55
N ASP A 377 1.01 -11.66 7.39
CA ASP A 377 2.05 -12.07 6.45
C ASP A 377 3.46 -11.88 7.01
N ARG A 378 3.74 -10.77 7.71
CA ARG A 378 5.05 -10.55 8.37
C ARG A 378 5.29 -11.53 9.52
N MET A 379 4.25 -11.91 10.27
CA MET A 379 4.33 -12.97 11.27
C MET A 379 4.69 -14.32 10.65
N LEU A 380 4.08 -14.64 9.50
CA LEU A 380 4.43 -15.85 8.73
C LEU A 380 5.87 -15.81 8.19
N ASP A 381 6.35 -14.63 7.73
CA ASP A 381 7.77 -14.48 7.33
C ASP A 381 8.72 -14.80 8.47
N TYR A 382 8.39 -14.33 9.69
CA TYR A 382 9.20 -14.61 10.88
C TYR A 382 9.24 -16.12 11.18
N ASP A 383 8.10 -16.78 11.20
CA ASP A 383 8.01 -18.21 11.49
C ASP A 383 8.67 -19.06 10.41
N ASP A 384 8.47 -18.75 9.12
CA ASP A 384 9.08 -19.46 8.01
C ASP A 384 10.62 -19.33 8.06
N PHE A 385 11.14 -18.17 8.48
CA PHE A 385 12.58 -17.97 8.64
C PHE A 385 13.13 -18.67 9.90
N SER A 386 12.46 -18.53 11.04
CA SER A 386 12.93 -19.09 12.32
C SER A 386 12.80 -20.61 12.39
N GLY A 387 11.93 -21.20 11.58
CA GLY A 387 11.56 -22.61 11.64
C GLY A 387 10.74 -22.99 12.87
N VAL A 388 10.20 -22.00 13.60
CA VAL A 388 9.41 -22.18 14.82
C VAL A 388 8.07 -21.45 14.64
N ASP A 389 6.97 -22.16 14.87
CA ASP A 389 5.60 -21.59 14.80
C ASP A 389 5.32 -20.69 16.03
N THR A 390 5.92 -19.49 16.05
CA THR A 390 5.72 -18.51 17.12
C THR A 390 4.42 -17.73 16.91
N TYR A 391 4.16 -17.28 15.70
CA TYR A 391 3.07 -16.35 15.38
C TYR A 391 2.01 -16.92 14.44
N ARG A 392 2.20 -18.12 13.86
CA ARG A 392 1.30 -18.70 12.85
C ARG A 392 -0.15 -18.84 13.34
N SER A 393 -0.36 -19.17 14.62
CA SER A 393 -1.69 -19.23 15.22
C SER A 393 -2.37 -17.85 15.21
N HIS A 394 -1.66 -16.80 15.61
CA HIS A 394 -2.17 -15.43 15.57
C HIS A 394 -2.46 -14.96 14.15
N ALA A 395 -1.57 -15.27 13.19
CA ALA A 395 -1.81 -14.97 11.79
C ALA A 395 -3.09 -15.62 11.26
N ARG A 396 -3.33 -16.89 11.59
CA ARG A 396 -4.55 -17.62 11.22
C ARG A 396 -5.81 -17.04 11.87
N GLU A 397 -5.76 -16.67 13.14
CA GLU A 397 -6.86 -16.00 13.84
C GLU A 397 -7.24 -14.69 13.16
N ILE A 398 -6.26 -13.83 12.84
CA ILE A 398 -6.47 -12.57 12.12
C ILE A 398 -7.16 -12.82 10.77
N LEU A 399 -6.66 -13.77 9.99
CA LEU A 399 -7.20 -14.06 8.67
C LEU A 399 -8.63 -14.63 8.76
N ASN A 400 -8.93 -15.50 9.74
CA ASN A 400 -10.29 -15.98 9.99
C ASN A 400 -11.25 -14.85 10.33
N ASP A 401 -10.84 -13.92 11.15
CA ASP A 401 -11.68 -12.79 11.52
C ASP A 401 -11.91 -11.84 10.33
N ILE A 402 -10.90 -11.63 9.47
CA ILE A 402 -11.09 -10.88 8.21
C ILE A 402 -12.09 -11.59 7.31
N LYS A 403 -12.01 -12.93 7.16
CA LYS A 403 -12.98 -13.71 6.42
C LYS A 403 -14.40 -13.52 6.98
N THR A 404 -14.55 -13.71 8.29
CA THR A 404 -15.83 -13.56 8.99
C THR A 404 -16.41 -12.16 8.84
N ALA A 405 -15.58 -11.12 8.98
CA ALA A 405 -16.00 -9.74 8.78
C ALA A 405 -16.42 -9.48 7.33
N THR A 406 -15.71 -10.05 6.35
CA THR A 406 -16.03 -9.92 4.93
C THR A 406 -17.40 -10.54 4.62
N GLU A 407 -17.67 -11.75 5.11
CA GLU A 407 -18.95 -12.44 4.97
C GLU A 407 -20.08 -11.69 5.71
N THR A 408 -19.86 -11.33 6.96
CA THR A 408 -20.86 -10.63 7.80
C THR A 408 -21.23 -9.25 7.23
N HIS A 409 -20.25 -8.56 6.69
CA HIS A 409 -20.45 -7.20 6.17
C HIS A 409 -20.76 -7.16 4.68
N GLY A 410 -20.77 -8.30 3.99
CA GLY A 410 -21.08 -8.39 2.56
C GLY A 410 -20.07 -7.66 1.69
N GLY A 411 -18.78 -7.88 1.93
CA GLY A 411 -17.68 -7.35 1.14
C GLY A 411 -16.39 -7.15 1.92
N TYR A 412 -15.25 -7.08 1.20
CA TYR A 412 -13.96 -6.79 1.79
C TYR A 412 -13.88 -5.31 2.16
N GLN A 413 -13.97 -5.03 3.44
CA GLN A 413 -14.07 -3.66 3.96
C GLN A 413 -12.73 -2.93 3.83
N GLU A 414 -12.79 -1.64 3.51
CA GLU A 414 -11.63 -0.75 3.62
C GLU A 414 -11.15 -0.67 5.07
N LEU A 415 -12.10 -0.37 5.97
CA LEU A 415 -11.82 -0.31 7.41
C LEU A 415 -13.05 -0.63 8.24
N LEU A 416 -12.78 -1.05 9.48
CA LEU A 416 -13.76 -1.25 10.54
C LEU A 416 -13.55 -0.21 11.65
N SER A 417 -14.62 0.18 12.33
CA SER A 417 -14.52 0.99 13.54
C SER A 417 -13.85 0.21 14.68
N GLU A 418 -13.47 0.89 15.75
CA GLU A 418 -12.96 0.26 16.99
C GLU A 418 -13.92 -0.75 17.64
N LYS A 419 -15.16 -0.82 17.17
CA LYS A 419 -16.19 -1.79 17.60
C LYS A 419 -16.37 -2.95 16.61
N GLY A 420 -15.54 -3.06 15.60
CA GLY A 420 -15.66 -4.11 14.56
C GLY A 420 -16.81 -3.92 13.58
N LEU A 421 -17.48 -2.76 13.61
CA LEU A 421 -18.57 -2.46 12.69
C LEU A 421 -18.06 -1.76 11.43
N LYS A 422 -18.82 -1.81 10.34
CA LYS A 422 -18.54 -1.01 9.14
C LYS A 422 -18.26 0.44 9.53
N TYR A 423 -17.13 0.96 9.09
CA TYR A 423 -16.77 2.34 9.38
C TYR A 423 -17.70 3.30 8.64
N ARG A 424 -18.38 4.15 9.41
CA ARG A 424 -19.35 5.09 8.88
C ARG A 424 -19.44 6.33 9.77
N THR A 425 -19.33 7.48 9.14
CA THR A 425 -19.55 8.79 9.77
C THR A 425 -20.68 9.52 9.07
N TRP A 426 -20.92 10.77 9.44
CA TRP A 426 -21.88 11.62 8.75
C TRP A 426 -21.41 11.97 7.33
N ALA A 427 -20.12 12.08 7.09
CA ALA A 427 -19.51 12.51 5.83
C ALA A 427 -18.88 11.37 5.04
N TYR A 428 -18.46 10.28 5.70
CA TYR A 428 -17.67 9.21 5.07
C TYR A 428 -18.25 7.83 5.38
N ARG A 429 -18.10 6.92 4.40
CA ARG A 429 -18.44 5.52 4.53
C ARG A 429 -17.34 4.69 3.89
N GLY A 430 -16.73 3.78 4.63
CA GLY A 430 -15.68 2.91 4.12
C GLY A 430 -16.13 2.10 2.89
N ALA A 431 -15.24 1.90 1.94
CA ALA A 431 -15.49 1.07 0.76
C ALA A 431 -15.76 -0.38 1.17
N VAL A 432 -16.61 -1.07 0.42
CA VAL A 432 -17.02 -2.47 0.70
C VAL A 432 -16.57 -3.44 -0.39
N ALA A 433 -16.07 -2.93 -1.52
CA ALA A 433 -15.52 -3.72 -2.61
C ALA A 433 -14.11 -3.18 -2.86
N HIS A 434 -13.12 -3.84 -2.29
CA HIS A 434 -11.76 -3.35 -2.29
C HIS A 434 -10.85 -4.23 -3.12
N SER A 435 -9.99 -3.59 -3.92
CA SER A 435 -9.01 -4.25 -4.78
C SER A 435 -7.88 -4.98 -4.02
N TRP A 436 -7.87 -4.88 -2.71
CA TRP A 436 -6.88 -5.55 -1.84
C TRP A 436 -7.23 -7.01 -1.53
N PHE A 437 -8.36 -7.50 -2.01
CA PHE A 437 -8.81 -8.86 -1.76
C PHE A 437 -7.83 -9.95 -2.26
N PRO A 438 -7.19 -9.85 -3.45
CA PRO A 438 -6.19 -10.84 -3.88
C PRO A 438 -5.08 -11.04 -2.86
N ARG A 439 -4.61 -9.97 -2.25
CA ARG A 439 -3.58 -10.03 -1.20
C ARG A 439 -4.01 -10.86 0.01
N PHE A 440 -5.25 -10.71 0.44
CA PHE A 440 -5.82 -11.52 1.51
C PHE A 440 -5.84 -13.01 1.14
N LEU A 441 -6.25 -13.36 -0.08
CA LEU A 441 -6.30 -14.75 -0.55
C LEU A 441 -4.92 -15.40 -0.61
N SER A 442 -3.92 -14.66 -1.09
CA SER A 442 -2.53 -15.11 -1.14
C SER A 442 -1.97 -15.40 0.25
N VAL A 443 -2.19 -14.48 1.21
CA VAL A 443 -1.73 -14.68 2.61
C VAL A 443 -2.51 -15.80 3.31
N TRP A 444 -3.81 -15.91 3.05
CA TRP A 444 -4.62 -17.04 3.55
C TRP A 444 -4.00 -18.37 3.15
N ARG A 445 -3.76 -18.56 1.84
CA ARG A 445 -3.17 -19.80 1.35
C ARG A 445 -1.83 -20.09 2.01
N ARG A 446 -0.98 -19.09 2.15
CA ARG A 446 0.32 -19.24 2.82
C ARG A 446 0.13 -19.73 4.27
N ALA A 447 -0.85 -19.20 4.99
CA ALA A 447 -1.13 -19.56 6.38
C ALA A 447 -1.71 -20.97 6.55
N TYR A 448 -2.58 -21.39 5.63
CA TYR A 448 -3.36 -22.64 5.75
C TYR A 448 -2.86 -23.76 4.83
N GLY A 449 -2.02 -23.47 3.84
CA GLY A 449 -1.54 -24.44 2.83
C GLY A 449 -2.59 -24.80 1.76
N THR A 450 -3.78 -24.23 1.85
CA THR A 450 -4.90 -24.47 0.92
C THR A 450 -5.53 -23.13 0.48
N PRO A 451 -5.99 -23.02 -0.78
CA PRO A 451 -6.72 -21.84 -1.22
C PRO A 451 -8.03 -21.69 -0.45
N LEU A 452 -8.47 -20.44 -0.25
CA LEU A 452 -9.79 -20.13 0.33
C LEU A 452 -10.91 -20.30 -0.70
N LEU A 453 -10.61 -20.05 -1.97
CA LEU A 453 -11.53 -20.12 -3.09
C LEU A 453 -11.08 -21.23 -4.06
N ASN A 454 -12.03 -22.04 -4.53
CA ASN A 454 -11.82 -22.98 -5.62
C ASN A 454 -12.58 -22.48 -6.84
N TRP A 455 -11.91 -22.47 -7.98
CA TRP A 455 -12.45 -22.02 -9.26
C TRP A 455 -12.83 -23.19 -10.18
N ASP A 456 -13.02 -24.41 -9.61
CA ASP A 456 -13.41 -25.63 -10.35
C ASP A 456 -14.83 -25.57 -10.90
#